data_5962c06628ce66afa9972cb240a458eb
#
_entry.id   5962c06628ce66afa9972cb240a458eb
#
_cell.length_a   1.000
_cell.length_b   1.000
_cell.length_c   1.000
_cell.angle_alpha   90.00
_cell.angle_beta   90.00
_cell.angle_gamma   90.00
#
_symmetry.space_group_name_H-M   'P 1'
#
loop_
_entity.id
_entity.type
_entity.pdbx_description
1 polymer ?
#
loop_
_entity_poly.entity_id
_entity_poly.type
_entity_poly.pdbx_seq_one_letter_code
_entity_poly.pdbx_strand_id
1 'polypeptide(L)'
;MKGLGTLIAVQALLSTISGILMSQMSLIGKVGISVLYSEYGIFKIWWKTAILLFVIQLVLIFALWLIKRLLGRRLAVTATLLVLLFGLVGAYFTYVDFTTTSHRMLKETFHSGGYLFWGSWSLSCLYFMIVPRRGKRVSRVTTEPPAEPSVSASAPTDPM
;
A
#
# COMPACT_ATOMS: atom_id res chain seq x y z
N MET A 1 -5.50 8.99 10.30
CA MET A 1 -5.87 7.78 9.52
C MET A 1 -6.77 8.08 8.31
N LYS A 2 -7.11 9.37 8.03
CA LYS A 2 -7.99 9.72 6.89
C LYS A 2 -7.42 9.28 5.51
N GLY A 3 -6.10 9.31 5.31
CA GLY A 3 -5.50 8.92 4.03
C GLY A 3 -5.44 7.41 3.74
N LEU A 4 -5.42 6.54 4.76
CA LEU A 4 -5.40 5.08 4.55
C LEU A 4 -6.74 4.58 3.99
N GLY A 5 -7.86 5.11 4.47
CA GLY A 5 -9.18 4.79 3.94
C GLY A 5 -9.31 5.20 2.46
N THR A 6 -8.80 6.38 2.11
CA THR A 6 -8.75 6.84 0.71
C THR A 6 -7.90 5.91 -0.16
N LEU A 7 -6.73 5.46 0.33
CA LEU A 7 -5.89 4.51 -0.40
C LEU A 7 -6.65 3.19 -0.64
N ILE A 8 -7.30 2.64 0.38
CA ILE A 8 -8.08 1.39 0.26
C ILE A 8 -9.22 1.56 -0.75
N ALA A 9 -9.94 2.70 -0.73
CA ALA A 9 -11.00 2.98 -1.69
C ALA A 9 -10.47 3.07 -3.13
N VAL A 10 -9.33 3.75 -3.34
CA VAL A 10 -8.67 3.82 -4.64
C VAL A 10 -8.24 2.42 -5.11
N GLN A 11 -7.68 1.59 -4.22
CA GLN A 11 -7.28 0.23 -4.55
C GLN A 11 -8.48 -0.67 -4.89
N ALA A 12 -9.61 -0.53 -4.19
CA ALA A 12 -10.83 -1.25 -4.54
C ALA A 12 -11.29 -0.90 -5.97
N LEU A 13 -11.29 0.38 -6.31
CA LEU A 13 -11.65 0.87 -7.65
C LEU A 13 -10.69 0.34 -8.72
N LEU A 14 -9.38 0.46 -8.51
CA LEU A 14 -8.36 -0.03 -9.45
C LEU A 14 -8.42 -1.55 -9.62
N SER A 15 -8.62 -2.31 -8.55
CA SER A 15 -8.77 -3.77 -8.60
C SER A 15 -10.04 -4.18 -9.35
N THR A 16 -11.14 -3.43 -9.20
CA THR A 16 -12.37 -3.68 -9.93
C THR A 16 -12.17 -3.45 -11.43
N ILE A 17 -11.57 -2.33 -11.81
CA ILE A 17 -11.26 -2.01 -13.22
C ILE A 17 -10.32 -3.08 -13.80
N SER A 18 -9.25 -3.43 -13.08
CA SER A 18 -8.31 -4.47 -13.51
C SER A 18 -9.01 -5.83 -13.69
N GLY A 19 -9.89 -6.21 -12.75
CA GLY A 19 -10.68 -7.44 -12.85
C GLY A 19 -11.62 -7.47 -14.06
N ILE A 20 -12.27 -6.35 -14.38
CA ILE A 20 -13.12 -6.21 -15.58
C ILE A 20 -12.25 -6.36 -16.83
N LEU A 21 -11.13 -5.64 -16.93
CA LEU A 21 -10.23 -5.70 -18.08
C LEU A 21 -9.68 -7.11 -18.30
N MET A 22 -9.24 -7.77 -17.24
CA MET A 22 -8.73 -9.15 -17.32
C MET A 22 -9.83 -10.16 -17.73
N SER A 23 -11.06 -9.95 -17.32
CA SER A 23 -12.17 -10.86 -17.69
C SER A 23 -12.64 -10.71 -19.13
N GLN A 24 -12.31 -9.62 -19.81
CA GLN A 24 -12.64 -9.37 -21.23
C GLN A 24 -11.69 -10.13 -22.17
N MET A 25 -11.32 -11.35 -21.80
CA MET A 25 -10.50 -12.22 -22.64
C MET A 25 -11.21 -12.55 -23.96
N SER A 26 -10.42 -12.80 -25.01
CA SER A 26 -10.87 -13.38 -26.27
C SER A 26 -11.57 -14.72 -26.03
N LEU A 27 -12.54 -15.09 -26.87
CA LEU A 27 -13.20 -16.42 -26.82
C LEU A 27 -12.17 -17.55 -26.86
N ILE A 28 -11.10 -17.39 -27.66
CA ILE A 28 -9.97 -18.35 -27.74
C ILE A 28 -9.27 -18.47 -26.40
N GLY A 29 -9.03 -17.35 -25.68
CA GLY A 29 -8.43 -17.37 -24.34
C GLY A 29 -9.33 -18.05 -23.32
N LYS A 30 -10.66 -17.83 -23.38
CA LYS A 30 -11.63 -18.49 -22.49
C LYS A 30 -11.69 -19.99 -22.71
N VAL A 31 -11.63 -20.46 -23.95
CA VAL A 31 -11.61 -21.89 -24.30
C VAL A 31 -10.26 -22.51 -23.92
N GLY A 32 -9.14 -21.86 -24.21
CA GLY A 32 -7.81 -22.32 -23.83
C GLY A 32 -7.65 -22.54 -22.33
N ILE A 33 -8.13 -21.59 -21.52
CA ILE A 33 -8.12 -21.71 -20.05
C ILE A 33 -9.07 -22.82 -19.58
N SER A 34 -10.22 -23.03 -20.23
CA SER A 34 -11.16 -24.09 -19.86
C SER A 34 -10.65 -25.49 -20.15
N VAL A 35 -9.82 -25.67 -21.19
CA VAL A 35 -9.36 -26.99 -21.65
C VAL A 35 -7.99 -27.36 -21.10
N LEU A 36 -7.07 -26.40 -21.04
CA LEU A 36 -5.67 -26.65 -20.66
C LEU A 36 -5.37 -26.29 -19.19
N TYR A 37 -6.14 -25.38 -18.59
CA TYR A 37 -5.88 -24.86 -17.26
C TYR A 37 -7.18 -24.62 -16.48
N SER A 38 -7.85 -25.70 -16.08
CA SER A 38 -9.12 -25.62 -15.30
C SER A 38 -8.97 -24.86 -13.99
N GLU A 39 -7.75 -24.85 -13.43
CA GLU A 39 -7.37 -24.11 -12.20
C GLU A 39 -7.51 -22.58 -12.32
N TYR A 40 -7.36 -22.04 -13.54
CA TYR A 40 -7.46 -20.60 -13.80
C TYR A 40 -8.87 -20.09 -14.11
N GLY A 41 -9.89 -20.91 -13.86
CA GLY A 41 -11.30 -20.55 -14.04
C GLY A 41 -11.75 -19.28 -13.27
N ILE A 42 -10.98 -18.87 -12.25
CA ILE A 42 -11.22 -17.64 -11.47
C ILE A 42 -11.16 -16.40 -12.36
N PHE A 43 -10.22 -16.33 -13.32
CA PHE A 43 -10.06 -15.18 -14.21
C PHE A 43 -11.16 -15.05 -15.27
N LYS A 44 -11.99 -16.06 -15.44
CA LYS A 44 -13.12 -16.05 -16.36
C LYS A 44 -14.27 -15.17 -15.85
N ILE A 45 -14.36 -14.93 -14.55
CA ILE A 45 -15.45 -14.23 -13.88
C ILE A 45 -14.89 -12.94 -13.29
N TRP A 46 -15.29 -11.79 -13.83
CA TRP A 46 -14.76 -10.46 -13.51
C TRP A 46 -14.76 -10.13 -12.01
N TRP A 47 -15.83 -10.44 -11.28
CA TRP A 47 -15.91 -10.11 -9.86
C TRP A 47 -14.99 -10.98 -8.99
N LYS A 48 -14.78 -12.27 -9.35
CA LYS A 48 -13.84 -13.15 -8.65
C LYS A 48 -12.39 -12.65 -8.83
N THR A 49 -12.05 -12.27 -10.06
CA THR A 49 -10.75 -11.66 -10.36
C THR A 49 -10.56 -10.35 -9.61
N ALA A 50 -11.57 -9.47 -9.61
CA ALA A 50 -11.51 -8.20 -8.90
C ALA A 50 -11.30 -8.39 -7.39
N ILE A 51 -12.03 -9.33 -6.77
CA ILE A 51 -11.86 -9.66 -5.34
C ILE A 51 -10.47 -10.22 -5.07
N LEU A 52 -9.99 -11.14 -5.90
CA LEU A 52 -8.64 -11.72 -5.74
C LEU A 52 -7.57 -10.63 -5.77
N LEU A 53 -7.60 -9.76 -6.79
CA LEU A 53 -6.65 -8.67 -6.92
C LEU A 53 -6.75 -7.68 -5.75
N PHE A 54 -7.97 -7.38 -5.30
CA PHE A 54 -8.19 -6.50 -4.16
C PHE A 54 -7.62 -7.10 -2.86
N VAL A 55 -7.84 -8.39 -2.61
CA VAL A 55 -7.27 -9.09 -1.44
C VAL A 55 -5.74 -9.03 -1.46
N ILE A 56 -5.11 -9.27 -2.61
CA ILE A 56 -3.65 -9.15 -2.74
C ILE A 56 -3.19 -7.72 -2.40
N GLN A 57 -3.88 -6.71 -2.89
CA GLN A 57 -3.56 -5.31 -2.58
C GLN A 57 -3.80 -4.96 -1.11
N LEU A 58 -4.81 -5.52 -0.46
CA LEU A 58 -5.04 -5.35 0.98
C LEU A 58 -3.92 -5.98 1.81
N VAL A 59 -3.47 -7.18 1.44
CA VAL A 59 -2.33 -7.86 2.09
C VAL A 59 -1.07 -7.01 1.95
N LEU A 60 -0.82 -6.45 0.76
CA LEU A 60 0.29 -5.53 0.54
C LEU A 60 0.20 -4.28 1.42
N ILE A 61 -0.96 -3.62 1.46
CA ILE A 61 -1.18 -2.43 2.29
C ILE A 61 -0.96 -2.77 3.77
N PHE A 62 -1.48 -3.91 4.22
CA PHE A 62 -1.30 -4.38 5.59
C PHE A 62 0.17 -4.65 5.90
N ALA A 63 0.90 -5.32 5.01
CA ALA A 63 2.33 -5.57 5.16
C ALA A 63 3.13 -4.25 5.23
N LEU A 64 2.86 -3.30 4.32
CA LEU A 64 3.51 -1.99 4.32
C LEU A 64 3.18 -1.17 5.58
N TRP A 65 1.94 -1.26 6.05
CA TRP A 65 1.52 -0.65 7.31
C TRP A 65 2.27 -1.26 8.51
N LEU A 66 2.42 -2.59 8.53
CA LEU A 66 3.13 -3.31 9.58
C LEU A 66 4.63 -2.97 9.57
N ILE A 67 5.26 -2.97 8.40
CA ILE A 67 6.65 -2.54 8.18
C ILE A 67 6.83 -1.13 8.76
N LYS A 68 5.94 -0.22 8.40
CA LYS A 68 5.98 1.16 8.88
C LYS A 68 5.76 1.28 10.38
N ARG A 69 5.01 0.37 11.00
CA ARG A 69 4.73 0.38 12.44
C ARG A 69 5.88 -0.22 13.26
N LEU A 70 6.48 -1.30 12.79
CA LEU A 70 7.48 -2.07 13.54
C LEU A 70 8.90 -1.56 13.33
N LEU A 71 9.26 -1.16 12.11
CA LEU A 71 10.61 -0.77 11.76
C LEU A 71 10.86 0.73 11.99
N GLY A 72 12.12 1.10 12.28
CA GLY A 72 12.57 2.48 12.30
C GLY A 72 12.38 3.18 10.94
N ARG A 73 12.38 4.52 10.89
CA ARG A 73 12.09 5.28 9.66
C ARG A 73 12.98 4.85 8.48
N ARG A 74 14.29 4.71 8.70
CA ARG A 74 15.23 4.33 7.63
C ARG A 74 14.95 2.93 7.11
N LEU A 75 14.82 1.95 8.02
CA LEU A 75 14.54 0.56 7.66
C LEU A 75 13.17 0.40 6.99
N ALA A 76 12.15 1.15 7.44
CA ALA A 76 10.84 1.11 6.81
C ALA A 76 10.86 1.63 5.36
N VAL A 77 11.62 2.70 5.09
CA VAL A 77 11.78 3.22 3.72
C VAL A 77 12.53 2.22 2.86
N THR A 78 13.63 1.66 3.36
CA THR A 78 14.41 0.64 2.62
C THR A 78 13.57 -0.60 2.34
N ALA A 79 12.82 -1.12 3.32
CA ALA A 79 11.93 -2.27 3.13
C ALA A 79 10.82 -1.96 2.12
N THR A 80 10.20 -0.77 2.17
CA THR A 80 9.20 -0.35 1.19
C THR A 80 9.80 -0.24 -0.21
N LEU A 81 11.04 0.24 -0.32
CA LEU A 81 11.76 0.31 -1.60
C LEU A 81 12.02 -1.10 -2.17
N LEU A 82 12.41 -2.06 -1.32
CA LEU A 82 12.59 -3.46 -1.75
C LEU A 82 11.27 -4.06 -2.24
N VAL A 83 10.15 -3.80 -1.55
CA VAL A 83 8.81 -4.23 -1.98
C VAL A 83 8.41 -3.58 -3.32
N LEU A 84 8.77 -2.31 -3.53
CA LEU A 84 8.55 -1.62 -4.81
C LEU A 84 9.38 -2.27 -5.92
N LEU A 85 10.67 -2.53 -5.69
CA LEU A 85 11.54 -3.19 -6.65
C LEU A 85 11.02 -4.58 -7.02
N PHE A 86 10.58 -5.35 -6.03
CA PHE A 86 9.94 -6.65 -6.27
C PHE A 86 8.70 -6.52 -7.19
N GLY A 87 7.87 -5.51 -6.97
CA GLY A 87 6.72 -5.21 -7.84
C GLY A 87 7.14 -4.83 -9.25
N LEU A 88 8.21 -4.03 -9.43
CA LEU A 88 8.73 -3.66 -10.75
C LEU A 88 9.30 -4.87 -11.51
N VAL A 89 10.01 -5.75 -10.81
CA VAL A 89 10.50 -7.02 -11.38
C VAL A 89 9.32 -7.90 -11.80
N GLY A 90 8.27 -8.02 -10.98
CA GLY A 90 7.04 -8.74 -11.33
C GLY A 90 6.35 -8.14 -12.55
N ALA A 91 6.28 -6.81 -12.64
CA ALA A 91 5.75 -6.09 -13.80
C ALA A 91 6.56 -6.40 -15.08
N TYR A 92 7.89 -6.42 -14.96
CA TYR A 92 8.77 -6.77 -16.07
C TYR A 92 8.56 -8.21 -16.54
N PHE A 93 8.51 -9.18 -15.64
CA PHE A 93 8.20 -10.57 -16.01
C PHE A 93 6.83 -10.71 -16.66
N THR A 94 5.82 -10.02 -16.15
CA THR A 94 4.49 -9.99 -16.77
C THR A 94 4.55 -9.40 -18.19
N TYR A 95 5.32 -8.34 -18.39
CA TYR A 95 5.53 -7.76 -19.71
C TYR A 95 6.20 -8.74 -20.68
N VAL A 96 7.28 -9.42 -20.25
CA VAL A 96 7.99 -10.42 -21.05
C VAL A 96 7.05 -11.58 -21.40
N ASP A 97 6.29 -12.09 -20.42
CA ASP A 97 5.34 -13.18 -20.64
C ASP A 97 4.26 -12.80 -21.66
N PHE A 98 3.74 -11.58 -21.60
CA PHE A 98 2.73 -11.08 -22.56
C PHE A 98 3.28 -10.85 -23.95
N THR A 99 4.58 -10.62 -24.12
CA THR A 99 5.20 -10.33 -25.42
C THR A 99 5.81 -11.56 -26.08
N THR A 100 6.30 -12.54 -25.31
CA THR A 100 7.07 -13.68 -25.82
C THR A 100 6.29 -14.99 -25.83
N THR A 101 5.25 -15.13 -24.99
CA THR A 101 4.51 -16.39 -24.83
C THR A 101 3.21 -16.39 -25.66
N SER A 102 2.53 -17.55 -25.71
CA SER A 102 1.21 -17.72 -26.35
C SER A 102 0.14 -16.74 -25.87
N HIS A 103 0.37 -16.05 -24.75
CA HIS A 103 -0.47 -14.98 -24.20
C HIS A 103 -0.54 -13.74 -25.08
N ARG A 104 0.35 -13.61 -26.08
CA ARG A 104 0.28 -12.58 -27.14
C ARG A 104 -1.04 -12.62 -27.93
N MET A 105 -1.71 -13.79 -27.99
CA MET A 105 -3.01 -13.94 -28.66
C MET A 105 -4.20 -13.45 -27.79
N LEU A 106 -3.96 -13.15 -26.51
CA LEU A 106 -4.97 -12.53 -25.63
C LEU A 106 -5.16 -11.06 -26.05
N LYS A 107 -6.42 -10.57 -25.90
CA LYS A 107 -6.72 -9.16 -26.24
C LYS A 107 -5.85 -8.21 -25.42
N GLU A 108 -5.50 -7.07 -25.99
CA GLU A 108 -4.78 -5.97 -25.32
C GLU A 108 -5.43 -5.52 -24.01
N THR A 109 -6.76 -5.66 -23.87
CA THR A 109 -7.50 -5.39 -22.66
C THR A 109 -7.07 -6.25 -21.47
N PHE A 110 -6.66 -7.50 -21.73
CA PHE A 110 -6.13 -8.38 -20.68
C PHE A 110 -4.77 -7.89 -20.17
N HIS A 111 -3.89 -7.51 -21.09
CA HIS A 111 -2.58 -6.94 -20.76
C HIS A 111 -2.70 -5.65 -19.93
N SER A 112 -3.64 -4.78 -20.32
CA SER A 112 -3.93 -3.53 -19.60
C SER A 112 -4.35 -3.78 -18.14
N GLY A 113 -5.16 -4.84 -17.90
CA GLY A 113 -5.53 -5.24 -16.54
C GLY A 113 -4.33 -5.65 -15.68
N GLY A 114 -3.38 -6.39 -16.27
CA GLY A 114 -2.12 -6.76 -15.59
C GLY A 114 -1.24 -5.56 -15.25
N TYR A 115 -1.09 -4.64 -16.20
CA TYR A 115 -0.32 -3.40 -15.97
C TYR A 115 -0.97 -2.50 -14.93
N LEU A 116 -2.30 -2.42 -14.90
CA LEU A 116 -3.03 -1.67 -13.90
C LEU A 116 -2.83 -2.25 -12.49
N PHE A 117 -2.78 -3.57 -12.36
CA PHE A 117 -2.46 -4.22 -11.09
C PHE A 117 -1.07 -3.82 -10.57
N TRP A 118 -0.04 -3.86 -11.41
CA TRP A 118 1.31 -3.45 -11.00
C TRP A 118 1.43 -1.94 -10.76
N GLY A 119 0.67 -1.13 -11.49
CA GLY A 119 0.53 0.30 -11.22
C GLY A 119 -0.07 0.56 -9.83
N SER A 120 -1.11 -0.20 -9.46
CA SER A 120 -1.73 -0.15 -8.13
C SER A 120 -0.76 -0.55 -7.02
N TRP A 121 0.07 -1.57 -7.26
CA TRP A 121 1.14 -1.99 -6.36
C TRP A 121 2.13 -0.85 -6.10
N SER A 122 2.63 -0.25 -7.18
CA SER A 122 3.57 0.88 -7.11
C SER A 122 2.96 2.07 -6.39
N LEU A 123 1.69 2.39 -6.65
CA LEU A 123 0.95 3.46 -5.97
C LEU A 123 0.90 3.24 -4.45
N SER A 124 0.65 2.00 -4.00
CA SER A 124 0.67 1.67 -2.57
C SER A 124 2.04 1.90 -1.95
N CYS A 125 3.10 1.44 -2.59
CA CYS A 125 4.47 1.65 -2.10
C CYS A 125 4.82 3.14 -2.01
N LEU A 126 4.53 3.92 -3.05
CA LEU A 126 4.77 5.36 -3.10
C LEU A 126 3.98 6.10 -2.00
N TYR A 127 2.72 5.75 -1.79
CA TYR A 127 1.92 6.33 -0.71
C TYR A 127 2.60 6.14 0.65
N PHE A 128 3.08 4.93 0.94
CA PHE A 128 3.74 4.65 2.22
C PHE A 128 5.12 5.30 2.34
N MET A 129 5.81 5.61 1.23
CA MET A 129 7.06 6.36 1.23
C MET A 129 6.83 7.86 1.52
N ILE A 130 5.80 8.45 0.90
CA ILE A 130 5.53 9.89 0.96
C ILE A 130 4.86 10.29 2.27
N VAL A 131 3.89 9.49 2.76
CA VAL A 131 3.13 9.85 3.98
C VAL A 131 4.03 9.77 5.20
N PRO A 132 4.27 10.89 5.90
CA PRO A 132 5.12 10.90 7.08
C PRO A 132 4.49 10.11 8.23
N ARG A 133 5.32 9.51 9.09
CA ARG A 133 4.85 8.98 10.37
C ARG A 133 4.31 10.13 11.20
N ARG A 134 3.08 10.01 11.68
CA ARG A 134 2.64 10.83 12.82
C ARG A 134 3.48 10.40 14.01
N GLY A 135 4.52 11.16 14.33
CA GLY A 135 5.26 11.02 15.57
C GLY A 135 4.27 11.08 16.72
N LYS A 136 4.39 10.18 17.69
CA LYS A 136 3.80 10.41 19.01
C LYS A 136 4.30 11.78 19.43
N ARG A 137 3.43 12.77 19.57
CA ARG A 137 3.74 13.97 20.34
C ARG A 137 4.12 13.44 21.73
N VAL A 138 5.41 13.40 22.00
CA VAL A 138 5.88 13.35 23.37
C VAL A 138 5.39 14.67 23.94
N SER A 139 4.34 14.62 24.73
CA SER A 139 3.96 15.72 25.62
C SER A 139 5.20 15.98 26.44
N ARG A 140 5.95 17.05 26.10
CA ARG A 140 6.91 17.59 27.06
C ARG A 140 6.06 17.95 28.25
N VAL A 141 6.14 17.10 29.27
CA VAL A 141 5.79 17.50 30.63
C VAL A 141 6.68 18.70 30.88
N THR A 142 6.09 19.90 30.80
CA THR A 142 6.72 21.11 31.30
C THR A 142 6.88 20.86 32.77
N THR A 143 8.07 20.45 33.18
CA THR A 143 8.47 20.47 34.58
C THR A 143 8.54 21.94 34.92
N GLU A 144 7.47 22.47 35.46
CA GLU A 144 7.42 23.80 36.05
C GLU A 144 8.48 23.77 37.20
N PRO A 145 9.46 24.68 37.18
CA PRO A 145 10.42 24.72 38.27
C PRO A 145 9.67 24.97 39.58
N PRO A 146 10.06 24.31 40.70
CA PRO A 146 9.44 24.54 41.97
C PRO A 146 9.50 26.03 42.30
N ALA A 147 8.35 26.64 42.60
CA ALA A 147 8.29 28.00 43.06
C ALA A 147 9.23 28.17 44.26
N GLU A 148 10.21 29.05 44.14
CA GLU A 148 11.04 29.44 45.27
C GLU A 148 10.16 30.01 46.37
N PRO A 149 10.37 29.58 47.62
CA PRO A 149 9.62 30.18 48.74
C PRO A 149 10.08 31.63 48.89
N SER A 150 9.16 32.56 48.73
CA SER A 150 9.33 33.97 49.03
C SER A 150 9.76 34.13 50.45
N VAL A 151 11.04 34.38 50.67
CA VAL A 151 11.58 34.79 51.99
C VAL A 151 11.02 36.19 52.27
N SER A 152 10.02 36.21 53.14
CA SER A 152 9.52 37.43 53.78
C SER A 152 10.64 37.98 54.67
N ALA A 153 11.32 38.98 54.20
CA ALA A 153 12.22 39.79 55.02
C ALA A 153 11.39 40.63 55.96
N SER A 154 11.22 40.18 57.18
CA SER A 154 10.77 40.97 58.28
C SER A 154 11.85 42.02 58.62
N ALA A 155 11.52 43.30 58.41
CA ALA A 155 12.34 44.42 58.85
C ALA A 155 12.42 44.47 60.39
N PRO A 156 13.61 44.66 60.98
CA PRO A 156 13.70 44.94 62.40
C PRO A 156 13.25 46.38 62.67
N THR A 157 12.23 46.50 63.54
CA THR A 157 11.87 47.74 64.19
C THR A 157 12.93 48.03 65.21
N ASP A 158 13.64 49.15 65.03
CA ASP A 158 14.54 49.71 66.03
C ASP A 158 13.71 50.61 66.99
N PRO A 159 13.91 50.50 68.31
CA PRO A 159 13.34 51.44 69.24
C PRO A 159 14.38 52.50 69.67
N MET A 160 13.93 53.72 69.67
CA MET A 160 14.37 54.95 70.37
C MET A 160 14.61 56.11 69.45
#